data_7f1e3ed90f13072a248e4d55e7b42785
#
_entry.id   7f1e3ed90f13072a248e4d55e7b42785
#
_cell.length_a   1.000
_cell.length_b   1.000
_cell.length_c   1.000
_cell.angle_alpha   90.00
_cell.angle_beta   90.00
_cell.angle_gamma   90.00
#
_symmetry.space_group_name_H-M   'P 1'
#
loop_
_entity.id
_entity.type
_entity.pdbx_description
1 polymer ?
#
loop_
_entity_poly.entity_id
_entity_poly.type
_entity_poly.pdbx_seq_one_letter_code
_entity_poly.pdbx_strand_id
1 'polypeptide(L)'
;MIYPVLLVSILIIGIATAGVAQLWSTQVKREKEAELLFRLGELRRAIAGYRADHNRLPKECKDLLEDRTQLQTRRYLRRLYTDPMTGKADWNLDLLMDRDGTVAGIRDLRSRAEGTPLKVLAEGKTSYKDW
;
A
#
# COMPACT_ATOMS: atom_id res chain seq x y z
N MET A 1 -44.48 29.03 17.66
CA MET A 1 -44.14 29.16 16.24
C MET A 1 -42.65 29.01 15.93
N ILE A 2 -41.76 29.42 16.85
CA ILE A 2 -40.30 29.33 16.63
C ILE A 2 -39.75 27.91 16.75
N TYR A 3 -40.31 27.07 17.64
CA TYR A 3 -39.86 25.71 17.88
C TYR A 3 -39.92 24.78 16.67
N PRO A 4 -41.03 24.74 15.87
CA PRO A 4 -41.07 23.82 14.70
C PRO A 4 -40.07 24.24 13.63
N VAL A 5 -39.82 25.51 13.43
CA VAL A 5 -38.80 26.01 12.48
C VAL A 5 -37.42 25.61 12.89
N LEU A 6 -37.11 25.67 14.16
CA LEU A 6 -35.82 25.27 14.72
C LEU A 6 -35.58 23.75 14.56
N LEU A 7 -36.62 22.93 14.82
CA LEU A 7 -36.52 21.48 14.61
C LEU A 7 -36.29 21.11 13.16
N VAL A 8 -37.01 21.76 12.22
CA VAL A 8 -36.82 21.54 10.79
C VAL A 8 -35.42 21.96 10.34
N SER A 9 -34.91 23.08 10.86
CA SER A 9 -33.55 23.55 10.54
C SER A 9 -32.49 22.54 10.99
N ILE A 10 -32.59 22.00 12.20
CA ILE A 10 -31.66 20.99 12.71
C ILE A 10 -31.72 19.71 11.88
N LEU A 11 -32.92 19.29 11.48
CA LEU A 11 -33.10 18.11 10.63
C LEU A 11 -32.42 18.28 9.27
N ILE A 12 -32.58 19.43 8.62
CA ILE A 12 -31.96 19.74 7.32
C ILE A 12 -30.43 19.74 7.44
N ILE A 13 -29.90 20.38 8.49
CA ILE A 13 -28.44 20.41 8.75
C ILE A 13 -27.92 18.98 8.99
N GLY A 14 -28.65 18.17 9.74
CA GLY A 14 -28.29 16.78 10.01
C GLY A 14 -28.19 15.92 8.73
N ILE A 15 -29.15 16.07 7.82
CA ILE A 15 -29.15 15.34 6.54
C ILE A 15 -27.99 15.82 5.63
N ALA A 16 -27.76 17.14 5.59
CA ALA A 16 -26.68 17.71 4.78
C ALA A 16 -25.28 17.27 5.26
N THR A 17 -25.07 17.23 6.57
CA THR A 17 -23.79 16.77 7.15
C THR A 17 -23.53 15.29 6.91
N ALA A 18 -24.54 14.44 6.92
CA ALA A 18 -24.39 13.00 6.62
C ALA A 18 -23.88 12.75 5.19
N GLY A 19 -24.36 13.52 4.22
CA GLY A 19 -23.92 13.42 2.82
C GLY A 19 -22.44 13.81 2.65
N VAL A 20 -22.01 14.86 3.32
CA VAL A 20 -20.59 15.31 3.28
C VAL A 20 -19.66 14.27 3.87
N ALA A 21 -20.03 13.60 4.95
CA ALA A 21 -19.22 12.58 5.61
C ALA A 21 -18.93 11.39 4.67
N GLN A 22 -19.89 10.97 3.87
CA GLN A 22 -19.68 9.88 2.90
C GLN A 22 -18.73 10.27 1.77
N LEU A 23 -18.83 11.49 1.24
CA LEU A 23 -17.91 12.01 0.22
C LEU A 23 -16.49 12.07 0.74
N TRP A 24 -16.32 12.53 1.99
CA TRP A 24 -15.01 12.60 2.64
C TRP A 24 -14.37 11.21 2.82
N SER A 25 -15.12 10.23 3.28
CA SER A 25 -14.62 8.87 3.46
C SER A 25 -14.16 8.23 2.15
N THR A 26 -14.88 8.46 1.06
CA THR A 26 -14.52 7.98 -0.28
C THR A 26 -13.25 8.66 -0.79
N GLN A 27 -13.10 9.96 -0.54
CA GLN A 27 -11.90 10.70 -0.92
C GLN A 27 -10.66 10.19 -0.19
N VAL A 28 -10.75 10.03 1.12
CA VAL A 28 -9.66 9.47 1.94
C VAL A 28 -9.27 8.06 1.48
N LYS A 29 -10.25 7.24 1.11
CA LYS A 29 -9.97 5.90 0.57
C LYS A 29 -9.22 5.95 -0.75
N ARG A 30 -9.61 6.84 -1.67
CA ARG A 30 -8.90 7.04 -2.96
C ARG A 30 -7.46 7.50 -2.77
N GLU A 31 -7.23 8.39 -1.83
CA GLU A 31 -5.87 8.87 -1.50
C GLU A 31 -4.99 7.74 -0.96
N LYS A 32 -5.53 6.92 -0.06
CA LYS A 32 -4.81 5.73 0.45
C LYS A 32 -4.51 4.72 -0.64
N GLU A 33 -5.43 4.49 -1.58
CA GLU A 33 -5.20 3.60 -2.72
C GLU A 33 -4.10 4.13 -3.65
N ALA A 34 -4.12 5.43 -3.95
CA ALA A 34 -3.06 6.05 -4.74
C ALA A 34 -1.69 5.96 -4.06
N GLU A 35 -1.65 6.19 -2.75
CA GLU A 35 -0.43 6.06 -1.95
C GLU A 35 0.06 4.61 -1.90
N LEU A 36 -0.85 3.63 -1.78
CA LEU A 36 -0.51 2.21 -1.81
C LEU A 36 0.17 1.83 -3.13
N LEU A 37 -0.40 2.24 -4.26
CA LEU A 37 0.18 1.97 -5.58
C LEU A 37 1.54 2.62 -5.76
N PHE A 38 1.70 3.85 -5.27
CA PHE A 38 2.98 4.54 -5.30
C PHE A 38 4.05 3.78 -4.49
N ARG A 39 3.74 3.40 -3.26
CA ARG A 39 4.67 2.67 -2.38
C ARG A 39 5.02 1.28 -2.92
N LEU A 40 4.05 0.54 -3.44
CA LEU A 40 4.30 -0.73 -4.12
C LEU A 40 5.20 -0.55 -5.35
N GLY A 41 4.98 0.50 -6.14
CA GLY A 41 5.83 0.84 -7.27
C GLY A 41 7.27 1.13 -6.88
N GLU A 42 7.49 1.88 -5.80
CA GLU A 42 8.82 2.17 -5.27
C GLU A 42 9.53 0.90 -4.76
N LEU A 43 8.82 0.05 -4.02
CA LEU A 43 9.35 -1.22 -3.53
C LEU A 43 9.73 -2.16 -4.68
N ARG A 44 8.88 -2.28 -5.69
CA ARG A 44 9.15 -3.11 -6.88
C ARG A 44 10.33 -2.59 -7.69
N ARG A 45 10.46 -1.27 -7.84
CA ARG A 45 11.64 -0.65 -8.49
C ARG A 45 12.92 -0.93 -7.71
N ALA A 46 12.87 -0.86 -6.39
CA ALA A 46 14.00 -1.16 -5.54
C ALA A 46 14.46 -2.63 -5.69
N ILE A 47 13.52 -3.57 -5.71
CA ILE A 47 13.82 -4.99 -5.96
C ILE A 47 14.43 -5.20 -7.34
N ALA A 48 13.88 -4.55 -8.36
CA ALA A 48 14.42 -4.63 -9.73
C ALA A 48 15.83 -4.06 -9.83
N GLY A 49 16.09 -2.93 -9.18
CA GLY A 49 17.42 -2.32 -9.10
C GLY A 49 18.43 -3.21 -8.38
N TYR A 50 18.06 -3.78 -7.25
CA TYR A 50 18.91 -4.72 -6.51
C TYR A 50 19.23 -5.96 -7.36
N ARG A 51 18.21 -6.52 -8.03
CA ARG A 51 18.40 -7.66 -8.92
C ARG A 51 19.32 -7.34 -10.11
N ALA A 52 19.21 -6.15 -10.69
CA ALA A 52 20.06 -5.73 -11.80
C ALA A 52 21.55 -5.63 -11.39
N ASP A 53 21.81 -5.15 -10.18
CA ASP A 53 23.19 -4.96 -9.69
C ASP A 53 23.84 -6.26 -9.17
N HIS A 54 23.05 -7.14 -8.55
CA HIS A 54 23.54 -8.35 -7.88
C HIS A 54 23.23 -9.65 -8.62
N ASN A 55 22.39 -9.62 -9.64
CA ASN A 55 21.87 -10.79 -10.34
C ASN A 55 21.18 -11.81 -9.39
N ARG A 56 20.71 -11.33 -8.26
CA ARG A 56 19.97 -12.09 -7.24
C ARG A 56 18.90 -11.23 -6.59
N LEU A 57 17.92 -11.88 -5.94
CA LEU A 57 16.87 -11.18 -5.22
C LEU A 57 17.34 -10.80 -3.80
N PRO A 58 16.80 -9.71 -3.21
CA PRO A 58 17.06 -9.36 -1.82
C PRO A 58 16.42 -10.40 -0.89
N LYS A 59 17.12 -10.79 0.16
CA LYS A 59 16.58 -11.74 1.15
C LYS A 59 15.66 -11.06 2.15
N GLU A 60 15.97 -9.81 2.50
CA GLU A 60 15.20 -8.99 3.42
C GLU A 60 14.93 -7.61 2.83
N CYS A 61 13.86 -6.96 3.31
CA CYS A 61 13.57 -5.57 2.92
C CYS A 61 14.65 -4.59 3.38
N LYS A 62 15.43 -4.96 4.40
CA LYS A 62 16.57 -4.16 4.87
C LYS A 62 17.70 -4.08 3.85
N ASP A 63 17.89 -5.11 3.05
CA ASP A 63 18.90 -5.12 1.97
C ASP A 63 18.64 -4.01 0.94
N LEU A 64 17.39 -3.60 0.78
CA LEU A 64 16.99 -2.51 -0.11
C LEU A 64 17.29 -1.13 0.49
N LEU A 65 17.31 -1.01 1.83
CA LEU A 65 17.61 0.26 2.51
C LEU A 65 19.10 0.55 2.50
N GLU A 66 19.91 -0.45 2.74
CA GLU A 66 21.34 -0.31 2.87
C GLU A 66 22.06 -1.59 2.42
N ASP A 67 22.55 -1.56 1.22
CA ASP A 67 23.37 -2.64 0.68
C ASP A 67 24.83 -2.39 1.01
N ARG A 68 25.36 -3.22 1.88
CA ARG A 68 26.77 -3.20 2.32
C ARG A 68 27.64 -4.25 1.63
N THR A 69 27.09 -4.96 0.67
CA THR A 69 27.81 -6.05 -0.02
C THR A 69 28.80 -5.54 -1.05
N GLN A 70 28.68 -4.28 -1.45
CA GLN A 70 29.60 -3.59 -2.36
C GLN A 70 30.54 -2.64 -1.63
N LEU A 71 31.64 -2.28 -2.28
CA LEU A 71 32.65 -1.33 -1.76
C LEU A 71 32.05 0.05 -1.45
N GLN A 72 30.98 0.45 -2.15
CA GLN A 72 30.20 1.63 -1.86
C GLN A 72 28.80 1.21 -1.42
N THR A 73 28.38 1.67 -0.25
CA THR A 73 27.03 1.44 0.26
C THR A 73 26.02 2.03 -0.71
N ARG A 74 25.14 1.20 -1.25
CA ARG A 74 24.09 1.59 -2.19
C ARG A 74 22.74 1.52 -1.53
N ARG A 75 21.88 2.46 -1.84
CA ARG A 75 20.50 2.52 -1.32
C ARG A 75 19.54 2.44 -2.50
N TYR A 76 18.65 1.46 -2.47
CA TYR A 76 17.58 1.28 -3.46
C TYR A 76 16.27 1.89 -2.98
N LEU A 77 16.09 1.98 -1.64
CA LEU A 77 14.98 2.65 -0.99
C LEU A 77 15.49 3.77 -0.08
N ARG A 78 14.76 4.88 -0.04
CA ARG A 78 15.04 5.98 0.90
C ARG A 78 14.64 5.64 2.32
N ARG A 79 13.55 4.91 2.49
CA ARG A 79 12.99 4.47 3.77
C ARG A 79 12.17 3.21 3.58
N LEU A 80 11.95 2.46 4.64
CA LEU A 80 11.00 1.38 4.65
C LEU A 80 9.59 1.97 4.68
N TYR A 81 8.83 1.73 3.62
CA TYR A 81 7.46 2.21 3.51
C TYR A 81 6.51 1.33 4.32
N THR A 82 5.56 1.99 4.99
CA THR A 82 4.43 1.31 5.64
C THR A 82 3.29 1.12 4.64
N ASP A 83 2.48 0.08 4.83
CA ASP A 83 1.25 -0.09 4.07
C ASP A 83 0.22 0.97 4.52
N PRO A 84 -0.25 1.87 3.63
CA PRO A 84 -1.19 2.92 4.01
C PRO A 84 -2.57 2.38 4.38
N MET A 85 -2.89 1.14 4.00
CA MET A 85 -4.16 0.51 4.31
C MET A 85 -4.16 -0.12 5.72
N THR A 86 -3.05 -0.75 6.13
CA THR A 86 -2.89 -1.36 7.46
C THR A 86 -2.23 -0.43 8.46
N GLY A 87 -1.49 0.59 8.00
CA GLY A 87 -0.69 1.50 8.83
C GLY A 87 0.60 0.88 9.38
N LYS A 88 0.96 -0.33 8.96
CA LYS A 88 2.12 -1.08 9.42
C LYS A 88 3.07 -1.42 8.27
N ALA A 89 4.33 -1.71 8.59
CA ALA A 89 5.31 -2.19 7.63
C ALA A 89 5.24 -3.74 7.50
N ASP A 90 4.04 -4.27 7.38
CA ASP A 90 3.73 -5.70 7.38
C ASP A 90 3.31 -6.20 5.99
N TRP A 91 4.13 -5.93 4.99
CA TRP A 91 3.88 -6.37 3.63
C TRP A 91 3.78 -7.90 3.52
N ASN A 92 2.90 -8.38 2.66
CA ASN A 92 2.86 -9.77 2.26
C ASN A 92 3.94 -10.02 1.22
N LEU A 93 4.97 -10.77 1.61
CA LEU A 93 6.14 -11.03 0.77
C LEU A 93 5.89 -12.27 -0.10
N ASP A 94 6.03 -12.10 -1.40
CA ASP A 94 6.08 -13.22 -2.36
C ASP A 94 7.54 -13.67 -2.48
N LEU A 95 7.85 -14.79 -1.83
CA LEU A 95 9.19 -15.34 -1.76
C LEU A 95 9.43 -16.33 -2.88
N LEU A 96 10.56 -16.19 -3.56
CA LEU A 96 11.04 -17.21 -4.48
C LEU A 96 11.81 -18.27 -3.67
N MET A 97 11.41 -19.53 -3.83
CA MET A 97 12.10 -20.68 -3.26
C MET A 97 13.08 -21.26 -4.28
N ASP A 98 14.24 -21.68 -3.82
CA ASP A 98 15.19 -22.43 -4.61
C ASP A 98 14.78 -23.91 -4.68
N ARG A 99 15.44 -24.70 -5.54
CA ARG A 99 15.17 -26.15 -5.71
C ARG A 99 15.32 -26.94 -4.42
N ASP A 100 16.17 -26.47 -3.52
CA ASP A 100 16.45 -27.08 -2.21
C ASP A 100 15.44 -26.66 -1.13
N GLY A 101 14.38 -25.89 -1.47
CA GLY A 101 13.39 -25.39 -0.54
C GLY A 101 13.85 -24.24 0.34
N THR A 102 15.02 -23.67 0.06
CA THR A 102 15.52 -22.48 0.73
C THR A 102 14.99 -21.21 0.07
N VAL A 103 14.84 -20.12 0.86
CA VAL A 103 14.39 -18.84 0.34
C VAL A 103 15.49 -18.21 -0.51
N ALA A 104 15.25 -18.13 -1.82
CA ALA A 104 16.16 -17.47 -2.77
C ALA A 104 16.09 -15.93 -2.63
N GLY A 105 14.92 -15.39 -2.28
CA GLY A 105 14.73 -13.97 -2.01
C GLY A 105 13.30 -13.50 -2.25
N ILE A 106 13.09 -12.21 -2.07
CA ILE A 106 11.80 -11.53 -2.24
C ILE A 106 11.61 -11.22 -3.72
N ARG A 107 10.58 -11.82 -4.33
CA ARG A 107 10.21 -11.61 -5.72
C ARG A 107 9.26 -10.41 -5.89
N ASP A 108 8.26 -10.31 -5.05
CA ASP A 108 7.26 -9.24 -5.06
C ASP A 108 6.70 -8.99 -3.65
N LEU A 109 6.01 -7.88 -3.50
CA LEU A 109 5.30 -7.51 -2.27
C LEU A 109 3.86 -7.15 -2.60
N ARG A 110 2.96 -7.46 -1.67
CA ARG A 110 1.54 -7.13 -1.77
C ARG A 110 1.04 -6.57 -0.44
N SER A 111 -0.07 -5.82 -0.49
CA SER A 111 -0.73 -5.39 0.74
C SER A 111 -1.32 -6.58 1.49
N ARG A 112 -1.34 -6.49 2.83
CA ARG A 112 -2.09 -7.42 3.69
C ARG A 112 -3.52 -6.98 3.93
N ALA A 113 -3.89 -5.78 3.50
CA ALA A 113 -5.21 -5.25 3.73
C ALA A 113 -6.28 -6.12 3.06
N GLU A 114 -7.35 -6.36 3.78
CA GLU A 114 -8.56 -6.99 3.28
C GLU A 114 -9.54 -5.89 2.86
N GLY A 115 -10.20 -6.08 1.75
CA GLY A 115 -11.20 -5.15 1.27
C GLY A 115 -11.20 -5.03 -0.26
N THR A 116 -12.28 -4.45 -0.75
CA THR A 116 -12.47 -4.17 -2.17
C THR A 116 -11.96 -2.78 -2.50
N PRO A 117 -11.04 -2.65 -3.46
CA PRO A 117 -10.59 -1.35 -3.92
C PRO A 117 -11.68 -0.61 -4.70
N LEU A 118 -11.62 0.73 -4.67
CA LEU A 118 -12.44 1.58 -5.52
C LEU A 118 -11.94 1.55 -6.97
N LYS A 119 -10.62 1.41 -7.14
CA LYS A 119 -9.99 1.32 -8.44
C LYS A 119 -9.77 -0.13 -8.84
N VAL A 120 -10.36 -0.55 -9.95
CA VAL A 120 -10.09 -1.85 -10.55
C VAL A 120 -8.86 -1.71 -11.46
N LEU A 121 -7.77 -2.42 -11.14
CA LEU A 121 -6.53 -2.37 -11.92
C LEU A 121 -6.54 -3.35 -13.10
N ALA A 122 -7.12 -4.53 -12.91
CA ALA A 122 -7.25 -5.56 -13.92
C ALA A 122 -8.38 -6.53 -13.55
N GLU A 123 -8.87 -7.26 -14.53
CA GLU A 123 -9.83 -8.34 -14.29
C GLU A 123 -9.23 -9.37 -13.32
N GLY A 124 -10.01 -9.80 -12.33
CA GLY A 124 -9.60 -10.77 -11.30
C GLY A 124 -8.89 -10.15 -10.08
N LYS A 125 -8.54 -8.86 -10.09
CA LYS A 125 -7.97 -8.18 -8.93
C LYS A 125 -9.05 -7.50 -8.09
N THR A 126 -9.72 -8.27 -7.27
CA THR A 126 -10.87 -7.83 -6.47
C THR A 126 -10.52 -7.39 -5.06
N SER A 127 -9.28 -7.61 -4.60
CA SER A 127 -8.82 -7.27 -3.27
C SER A 127 -7.47 -6.54 -3.32
N TYR A 128 -7.16 -5.76 -2.28
CA TYR A 128 -5.82 -5.15 -2.10
C TYR A 128 -4.70 -6.20 -2.02
N LYS A 129 -5.02 -7.41 -1.58
CA LYS A 129 -4.07 -8.54 -1.56
C LYS A 129 -3.61 -8.97 -2.95
N ASP A 130 -4.33 -8.57 -3.99
CA ASP A 130 -4.04 -8.92 -5.39
C ASP A 130 -3.22 -7.83 -6.08
N TRP A 131 -3.00 -6.70 -5.43
CA TRP A 131 -2.23 -5.54 -5.94
C TRP A 131 -0.73 -5.67 -5.63
#